data_c1f53c6e92e1563815b69f559c08bb65
#
_entry.id   c1f53c6e92e1563815b69f559c08bb65
#
_cell.length_a   1.000
_cell.length_b   1.000
_cell.length_c   1.000
_cell.angle_alpha   90.00
_cell.angle_beta   90.00
_cell.angle_gamma   90.00
#
_symmetry.space_group_name_H-M   'P 1'
#
loop_
_entity.id
_entity.type
_entity.pdbx_description
1 polymer ?
#
loop_
_entity_poly.entity_id
_entity_poly.type
_entity_poly.pdbx_seq_one_letter_code
_entity_poly.pdbx_strand_id
1 'polypeptide(L)'
;SIGDGESIREHGIAMHYVFSLIDYPSSIPEAVAKACREGVASCGEKELLAMVNAKVESVAGYGWFNSGWTVINECTILTKWGEERRPDRVIIKGDEAVVIDYKFGTAHKENPQLGEKYKKQVSRYKELLTRMGYKNVKGYLWYLTADEVICV
;
A
#
# COMPACT_ATOMS: atom_id res chain seq x y z
N SER A 1 -1.41 22.38 -15.62
CA SER A 1 -2.83 22.72 -15.71
C SER A 1 -3.61 22.15 -14.54
N ILE A 2 -4.71 22.78 -14.18
CA ILE A 2 -5.55 22.36 -13.04
C ILE A 2 -6.12 20.94 -13.27
N GLY A 3 -6.39 20.55 -14.50
CA GLY A 3 -6.95 19.25 -14.85
C GLY A 3 -6.02 18.06 -14.57
N ASP A 4 -4.72 18.23 -14.75
CA ASP A 4 -3.77 17.13 -14.59
C ASP A 4 -3.57 16.74 -13.11
N GLY A 5 -3.55 17.75 -12.22
CA GLY A 5 -3.42 17.50 -10.78
C GLY A 5 -4.64 16.79 -10.18
N GLU A 6 -5.84 17.14 -10.65
CA GLU A 6 -7.08 16.52 -10.20
C GLU A 6 -7.19 15.08 -10.69
N SER A 7 -6.81 14.81 -11.94
CA SER A 7 -6.77 13.46 -12.51
C SER A 7 -5.79 12.55 -11.76
N ILE A 8 -4.60 13.04 -11.42
CA ILE A 8 -3.61 12.30 -10.64
C ILE A 8 -4.17 11.96 -9.25
N ARG A 9 -4.84 12.90 -8.60
CA ARG A 9 -5.46 12.69 -7.29
C ARG A 9 -6.58 11.64 -7.35
N GLU A 10 -7.44 11.70 -8.35
CA GLU A 10 -8.52 10.73 -8.56
C GLU A 10 -7.97 9.32 -8.79
N HIS A 11 -6.95 9.17 -9.63
CA HIS A 11 -6.25 7.90 -9.84
C HIS A 11 -5.62 7.38 -8.55
N GLY A 12 -5.02 8.26 -7.75
CA GLY A 12 -4.45 7.91 -6.46
C GLY A 12 -5.48 7.35 -5.50
N ILE A 13 -6.64 7.99 -5.39
CA ILE A 13 -7.74 7.53 -4.53
C ILE A 13 -8.26 6.17 -5.01
N ALA A 14 -8.49 6.00 -6.30
CA ALA A 14 -8.95 4.74 -6.88
C ALA A 14 -7.95 3.60 -6.62
N MET A 15 -6.66 3.83 -6.84
CA MET A 15 -5.61 2.85 -6.62
C MET A 15 -5.50 2.45 -5.15
N HIS A 16 -5.53 3.42 -4.23
CA HIS A 16 -5.50 3.13 -2.80
C HIS A 16 -6.69 2.26 -2.39
N TYR A 17 -7.89 2.60 -2.86
CA TYR A 17 -9.09 1.84 -2.56
C TYR A 17 -8.99 0.40 -3.07
N VAL A 18 -8.58 0.22 -4.33
CA VAL A 18 -8.43 -1.12 -4.92
C VAL A 18 -7.40 -1.94 -4.13
N PHE A 19 -6.23 -1.36 -3.84
CA PHE A 19 -5.17 -2.06 -3.11
C PHE A 19 -5.60 -2.42 -1.68
N SER A 20 -6.47 -1.64 -1.05
CA SER A 20 -7.02 -1.99 0.27
C SER A 20 -7.89 -3.26 0.26
N LEU A 21 -8.40 -3.65 -0.91
CA LEU A 21 -9.24 -4.83 -1.11
C LEU A 21 -8.47 -6.06 -1.60
N ILE A 22 -7.19 -5.92 -1.96
CA ILE A 22 -6.39 -7.02 -2.51
C ILE A 22 -5.69 -7.78 -1.39
N ASP A 23 -6.12 -9.01 -1.14
CA ASP A 23 -5.36 -9.94 -0.30
C ASP A 23 -4.30 -10.65 -1.15
N TYR A 24 -4.71 -11.30 -2.23
CA TYR A 24 -3.87 -12.02 -3.17
C TYR A 24 -4.21 -11.62 -4.61
N PRO A 25 -3.37 -11.94 -5.60
CA PRO A 25 -3.67 -11.58 -7.00
C PRO A 25 -5.03 -12.07 -7.51
N SER A 26 -5.53 -13.18 -6.98
CA SER A 26 -6.86 -13.69 -7.32
C SER A 26 -8.00 -12.76 -6.94
N SER A 27 -7.79 -11.85 -5.99
CA SER A 27 -8.77 -10.84 -5.56
C SER A 27 -8.81 -9.61 -6.47
N ILE A 28 -7.84 -9.44 -7.37
CA ILE A 28 -7.70 -8.22 -8.18
C ILE A 28 -8.94 -7.96 -9.04
N PRO A 29 -9.47 -8.93 -9.82
CA PRO A 29 -10.63 -8.66 -10.66
C PRO A 29 -11.84 -8.13 -9.88
N GLU A 30 -12.16 -8.73 -8.75
CA GLU A 30 -13.30 -8.31 -7.92
C GLU A 30 -13.05 -6.97 -7.23
N ALA A 31 -11.82 -6.71 -6.78
CA ALA A 31 -11.45 -5.42 -6.19
C ALA A 31 -11.64 -4.29 -7.20
N VAL A 32 -11.21 -4.48 -8.44
CA VAL A 32 -11.39 -3.52 -9.54
C VAL A 32 -12.87 -3.34 -9.86
N ALA A 33 -13.61 -4.44 -10.00
CA ALA A 33 -15.05 -4.38 -10.28
C ALA A 33 -15.80 -3.61 -9.20
N LYS A 34 -15.48 -3.84 -7.94
CA LYS A 34 -16.08 -3.12 -6.81
C LYS A 34 -15.79 -1.62 -6.84
N ALA A 35 -14.53 -1.23 -7.12
CA ALA A 35 -14.17 0.17 -7.24
C ALA A 35 -14.96 0.88 -8.35
N CYS A 36 -15.18 0.20 -9.47
CA CYS A 36 -15.98 0.74 -10.58
C CYS A 36 -17.46 0.83 -10.22
N ARG A 37 -18.03 -0.21 -9.60
CA ARG A 37 -19.44 -0.20 -9.17
C ARG A 37 -19.75 0.91 -8.16
N GLU A 38 -18.82 1.18 -7.27
CA GLU A 38 -18.99 2.20 -6.22
C GLU A 38 -18.62 3.61 -6.70
N GLY A 39 -18.22 3.75 -7.95
CA GLY A 39 -17.89 5.05 -8.54
C GLY A 39 -16.59 5.66 -8.01
N VAL A 40 -15.74 4.88 -7.37
CA VAL A 40 -14.43 5.35 -6.87
C VAL A 40 -13.45 5.56 -8.02
N ALA A 41 -13.53 4.72 -9.05
CA ALA A 41 -12.71 4.82 -10.24
C ALA A 41 -13.46 5.54 -11.36
N SER A 42 -12.83 6.53 -11.99
CA SER A 42 -13.35 7.27 -13.13
C SER A 42 -12.98 6.66 -14.48
N CYS A 43 -11.97 5.79 -14.51
CA CYS A 43 -11.56 5.07 -15.72
C CYS A 43 -12.36 3.77 -15.89
N GLY A 44 -12.29 3.18 -17.09
CA GLY A 44 -12.94 1.91 -17.38
C GLY A 44 -12.37 0.76 -16.57
N GLU A 45 -13.20 -0.24 -16.28
CA GLU A 45 -12.82 -1.42 -15.50
C GLU A 45 -11.61 -2.16 -16.11
N LYS A 46 -11.62 -2.35 -17.44
CA LYS A 46 -10.53 -3.03 -18.14
C LYS A 46 -9.21 -2.26 -18.04
N GLU A 47 -9.26 -0.95 -18.14
CA GLU A 47 -8.10 -0.07 -18.00
C GLU A 47 -7.56 -0.13 -16.58
N LEU A 48 -8.42 -0.02 -15.58
CA LEU A 48 -8.03 -0.09 -14.17
C LEU A 48 -7.43 -1.46 -13.82
N LEU A 49 -8.03 -2.54 -14.32
CA LEU A 49 -7.51 -3.89 -14.13
C LEU A 49 -6.08 -4.02 -14.68
N ALA A 50 -5.83 -3.52 -15.88
CA ALA A 50 -4.49 -3.54 -16.49
C ALA A 50 -3.49 -2.74 -15.66
N MET A 51 -3.87 -1.57 -15.16
CA MET A 51 -3.03 -0.73 -14.31
C MET A 51 -2.66 -1.43 -13.00
N VAL A 52 -3.64 -2.02 -12.32
CA VAL A 52 -3.43 -2.73 -11.05
C VAL A 52 -2.52 -3.93 -11.25
N ASN A 53 -2.77 -4.75 -12.28
CA ASN A 53 -1.93 -5.91 -12.59
C ASN A 53 -0.48 -5.49 -12.88
N ALA A 54 -0.28 -4.39 -13.63
CA ALA A 54 1.05 -3.89 -13.91
C ALA A 54 1.79 -3.45 -12.63
N LYS A 55 1.09 -2.80 -11.70
CA LYS A 55 1.68 -2.38 -10.42
C LYS A 55 2.07 -3.59 -9.56
N VAL A 56 1.22 -4.57 -9.43
CA VAL A 56 1.53 -5.81 -8.69
C VAL A 56 2.72 -6.53 -9.32
N GLU A 57 2.76 -6.64 -10.64
CA GLU A 57 3.88 -7.26 -11.36
C GLU A 57 5.19 -6.50 -11.14
N SER A 58 5.16 -5.18 -11.05
CA SER A 58 6.35 -4.36 -10.83
C SER A 58 7.07 -4.66 -9.51
N VAL A 59 6.37 -5.22 -8.53
CA VAL A 59 6.93 -5.58 -7.22
C VAL A 59 7.02 -7.10 -7.01
N ALA A 60 6.88 -7.88 -8.08
CA ALA A 60 6.91 -9.36 -8.01
C ALA A 60 8.18 -9.88 -7.33
N GLY A 61 9.31 -9.22 -7.51
CA GLY A 61 10.58 -9.60 -6.89
C GLY A 61 10.60 -9.53 -5.36
N TYR A 62 9.72 -8.73 -4.76
CA TYR A 62 9.60 -8.65 -3.30
C TYR A 62 8.73 -9.77 -2.71
N GLY A 63 7.87 -10.38 -3.50
CA GLY A 63 6.99 -11.46 -3.07
C GLY A 63 5.83 -11.04 -2.16
N TRP A 64 5.50 -9.75 -2.07
CA TRP A 64 4.47 -9.24 -1.15
C TRP A 64 3.06 -9.75 -1.39
N PHE A 65 2.77 -10.19 -2.60
CA PHE A 65 1.45 -10.69 -2.99
C PHE A 65 1.40 -12.22 -3.15
N ASN A 66 2.46 -12.92 -2.72
CA ASN A 66 2.51 -14.38 -2.81
C ASN A 66 1.55 -15.04 -1.80
N SER A 67 1.09 -16.24 -2.12
CA SER A 67 0.08 -16.95 -1.33
C SER A 67 0.55 -17.47 0.03
N GLY A 68 1.85 -17.47 0.30
CA GLY A 68 2.41 -17.98 1.55
C GLY A 68 2.23 -17.07 2.77
N TRP A 69 1.73 -15.86 2.57
CA TRP A 69 1.55 -14.86 3.63
C TRP A 69 0.13 -14.86 4.18
N THR A 70 -0.02 -14.58 5.47
CA THR A 70 -1.30 -14.11 6.02
C THR A 70 -1.35 -12.60 5.82
N VAL A 71 -2.40 -12.13 5.15
CA VAL A 71 -2.54 -10.73 4.75
C VAL A 71 -3.52 -10.01 5.66
N ILE A 72 -3.11 -8.84 6.14
CA ILE A 72 -3.97 -7.93 6.89
C ILE A 72 -3.93 -6.58 6.18
N ASN A 73 -5.00 -6.24 5.46
CA ASN A 73 -5.14 -4.93 4.81
C ASN A 73 -5.72 -3.93 5.81
N GLU A 74 -5.18 -2.70 5.80
CA GLU A 74 -5.61 -1.62 6.70
C GLU A 74 -5.68 -2.07 8.16
N CYS A 75 -4.66 -2.80 8.62
CA CYS A 75 -4.56 -3.30 9.98
C CYS A 75 -4.57 -2.15 11.00
N THR A 76 -5.50 -2.20 11.95
CA THR A 76 -5.50 -1.25 13.06
C THR A 76 -4.56 -1.73 14.16
N ILE A 77 -3.57 -0.92 14.50
CA ILE A 77 -2.63 -1.17 15.59
C ILE A 77 -2.86 -0.10 16.66
N LEU A 78 -3.13 -0.55 17.88
CA LEU A 78 -3.24 0.36 19.03
C LEU A 78 -1.87 0.57 19.65
N THR A 79 -1.51 1.83 19.84
CA THR A 79 -0.31 2.20 20.58
C THR A 79 -0.58 2.20 22.09
N LYS A 80 0.48 2.24 22.91
CA LYS A 80 0.36 2.37 24.38
C LYS A 80 -0.39 3.62 24.85
N TRP A 81 -0.55 4.60 23.95
CA TRP A 81 -1.27 5.86 24.22
C TRP A 81 -2.74 5.80 23.78
N GLY A 82 -3.21 4.66 23.29
CA GLY A 82 -4.56 4.50 22.75
C GLY A 82 -4.75 5.11 21.37
N GLU A 83 -3.68 5.54 20.71
CA GLU A 83 -3.75 6.05 19.34
C GLU A 83 -3.86 4.90 18.35
N GLU A 84 -4.77 5.02 17.39
CA GLU A 84 -4.87 4.08 16.28
C GLU A 84 -3.83 4.40 15.21
N ARG A 85 -3.18 3.34 14.72
CA ARG A 85 -2.29 3.38 13.56
C ARG A 85 -2.77 2.34 12.55
N ARG A 86 -2.78 2.72 11.28
CA ARG A 86 -3.29 1.86 10.20
C ARG A 86 -2.28 1.79 9.07
N PRO A 87 -1.36 0.83 9.10
CA PRO A 87 -0.58 0.52 7.91
C PRO A 87 -1.48 -0.04 6.82
N ASP A 88 -1.20 0.30 5.57
CA ASP A 88 -2.04 -0.11 4.43
C ASP A 88 -2.06 -1.62 4.22
N ARG A 89 -0.91 -2.27 4.40
CA ARG A 89 -0.79 -3.72 4.22
C ARG A 89 0.24 -4.28 5.19
N VAL A 90 -0.14 -5.30 5.92
CA VAL A 90 0.77 -6.10 6.75
C VAL A 90 0.66 -7.54 6.30
N ILE A 91 1.80 -8.17 6.04
CA ILE A 91 1.87 -9.59 5.68
C ILE A 91 2.73 -10.32 6.69
N ILE A 92 2.27 -11.50 7.10
CA ILE A 92 2.85 -12.26 8.21
C ILE A 92 3.08 -13.71 7.78
N LYS A 93 4.26 -14.22 8.14
CA LYS A 93 4.60 -15.62 7.98
C LYS A 93 5.49 -16.04 9.16
N GLY A 94 4.94 -16.81 10.11
CA GLY A 94 5.67 -17.18 11.31
C GLY A 94 6.13 -15.97 12.11
N ASP A 95 7.43 -15.83 12.33
CA ASP A 95 8.05 -14.70 13.05
C ASP A 95 8.34 -13.50 12.13
N GLU A 96 8.04 -13.61 10.86
CA GLU A 96 8.30 -12.57 9.86
C GLU A 96 7.07 -11.70 9.67
N ALA A 97 7.26 -10.39 9.69
CA ALA A 97 6.22 -9.41 9.39
C ALA A 97 6.80 -8.37 8.43
N VAL A 98 6.02 -8.01 7.41
CA VAL A 98 6.38 -6.96 6.47
C VAL A 98 5.25 -5.94 6.45
N VAL A 99 5.57 -4.69 6.66
CA VAL A 99 4.63 -3.58 6.54
C VAL A 99 4.91 -2.80 5.27
N ILE A 100 3.87 -2.59 4.47
CA ILE A 100 3.95 -1.85 3.22
C ILE A 100 2.94 -0.72 3.28
N ASP A 101 3.41 0.50 3.10
CA ASP A 101 2.57 1.68 3.10
C ASP A 101 2.55 2.28 1.69
N TYR A 102 1.35 2.51 1.16
CA TYR A 102 1.16 3.02 -0.19
C TYR A 102 1.14 4.53 -0.17
N LYS A 103 1.89 5.15 -1.08
CA LYS A 103 1.90 6.60 -1.24
C LYS A 103 1.60 6.96 -2.70
N PHE A 104 0.91 8.07 -2.87
CA PHE A 104 0.56 8.63 -4.17
C PHE A 104 1.16 10.02 -4.28
N GLY A 105 1.36 10.47 -5.52
CA GLY A 105 1.95 11.77 -5.78
C GLY A 105 3.42 11.66 -6.14
N THR A 106 4.19 12.68 -5.74
CA THR A 106 5.59 12.82 -6.14
C THR A 106 6.50 11.80 -5.46
N ALA A 107 7.57 11.43 -6.15
CA ALA A 107 8.60 10.56 -5.62
C ALA A 107 9.27 11.17 -4.38
N HIS A 108 9.86 10.33 -3.54
CA HIS A 108 10.53 10.73 -2.32
C HIS A 108 11.54 11.88 -2.52
N LYS A 109 12.34 11.79 -3.57
CA LYS A 109 13.37 12.80 -3.89
C LYS A 109 12.83 14.19 -4.24
N GLU A 110 11.56 14.28 -4.67
CA GLU A 110 10.92 15.54 -5.05
C GLU A 110 10.38 16.30 -3.84
N ASN A 111 10.10 15.60 -2.75
CA ASN A 111 9.67 16.20 -1.48
C ASN A 111 10.31 15.45 -0.31
N PRO A 112 11.61 15.70 -0.02
CA PRO A 112 12.34 14.96 1.01
C PRO A 112 11.76 15.08 2.42
N GLN A 113 11.20 16.22 2.78
CA GLN A 113 10.61 16.44 4.11
C GLN A 113 9.40 15.53 4.32
N LEU A 114 8.53 15.45 3.34
CA LEU A 114 7.36 14.59 3.39
C LEU A 114 7.79 13.10 3.37
N GLY A 115 8.79 12.78 2.56
CA GLY A 115 9.36 11.44 2.50
C GLY A 115 9.92 10.99 3.85
N GLU A 116 10.62 11.86 4.57
CA GLU A 116 11.13 11.56 5.90
C GLU A 116 9.99 11.35 6.92
N LYS A 117 8.91 12.12 6.82
CA LYS A 117 7.71 11.92 7.63
C LYS A 117 7.11 10.53 7.40
N TYR A 118 7.02 10.10 6.15
CA TYR A 118 6.50 8.78 5.78
C TYR A 118 7.42 7.66 6.29
N LYS A 119 8.72 7.83 6.20
CA LYS A 119 9.69 6.87 6.76
C LYS A 119 9.52 6.71 8.27
N LYS A 120 9.34 7.81 8.99
CA LYS A 120 9.07 7.76 10.44
C LYS A 120 7.81 6.99 10.76
N GLN A 121 6.77 7.17 9.97
CA GLN A 121 5.52 6.44 10.13
C GLN A 121 5.72 4.93 9.96
N VAL A 122 6.42 4.50 8.92
CA VAL A 122 6.72 3.08 8.71
C VAL A 122 7.65 2.53 9.80
N SER A 123 8.64 3.31 10.25
CA SER A 123 9.50 2.92 11.36
C SER A 123 8.72 2.66 12.65
N ARG A 124 7.70 3.46 12.92
CA ARG A 124 6.80 3.24 14.05
C ARG A 124 6.00 1.95 13.91
N TYR A 125 5.50 1.66 12.73
CA TYR A 125 4.80 0.39 12.48
C TYR A 125 5.72 -0.81 12.71
N LYS A 126 6.96 -0.72 12.24
CA LYS A 126 7.96 -1.77 12.47
C LYS A 126 8.23 -1.99 13.96
N GLU A 127 8.38 -0.90 14.70
CA GLU A 127 8.59 -0.95 16.15
C GLU A 127 7.42 -1.63 16.86
N LEU A 128 6.18 -1.28 16.50
CA LEU A 128 4.98 -1.89 17.08
C LEU A 128 4.90 -3.38 16.79
N LEU A 129 5.19 -3.80 15.56
CA LEU A 129 5.21 -5.22 15.18
C LEU A 129 6.30 -5.99 15.93
N THR A 130 7.47 -5.37 16.11
CA THR A 130 8.57 -5.95 16.90
C THR A 130 8.14 -6.16 18.35
N ARG A 131 7.46 -5.19 18.95
CA ARG A 131 6.93 -5.29 20.32
C ARG A 131 5.84 -6.34 20.45
N MET A 132 5.11 -6.63 19.38
CA MET A 132 4.12 -7.70 19.33
C MET A 132 4.75 -9.10 19.29
N GLY A 133 6.06 -9.18 19.12
CA GLY A 133 6.80 -10.45 19.17
C GLY A 133 7.35 -10.95 17.83
N TYR A 134 7.13 -10.22 16.73
CA TYR A 134 7.72 -10.61 15.43
C TYR A 134 9.22 -10.35 15.45
N LYS A 135 10.02 -11.36 15.09
CA LYS A 135 11.49 -11.30 15.20
C LYS A 135 12.15 -10.72 13.96
N ASN A 136 11.51 -10.84 12.80
CA ASN A 136 12.03 -10.34 11.54
C ASN A 136 10.99 -9.40 10.93
N VAL A 137 11.21 -8.10 11.09
CA VAL A 137 10.27 -7.08 10.67
C VAL A 137 10.92 -6.20 9.60
N LYS A 138 10.26 -6.08 8.45
CA LYS A 138 10.67 -5.21 7.35
C LYS A 138 9.57 -4.18 7.07
N GLY A 139 9.97 -3.04 6.55
CA GLY A 139 9.04 -1.98 6.21
C GLY A 139 9.40 -1.30 4.90
N TYR A 140 8.38 -0.94 4.15
CA TYR A 140 8.53 -0.31 2.84
C TYR A 140 7.52 0.80 2.63
N LEU A 141 7.96 1.83 1.94
CA LEU A 141 7.09 2.80 1.28
C LEU A 141 7.02 2.45 -0.20
N TRP A 142 5.83 2.32 -0.71
CA TRP A 142 5.61 2.09 -2.13
C TRP A 142 4.87 3.27 -2.75
N TYR A 143 5.61 4.05 -3.55
CA TYR A 143 5.06 5.17 -4.29
C TYR A 143 4.47 4.63 -5.59
N LEU A 144 3.17 4.37 -5.58
CA LEU A 144 2.48 3.67 -6.67
C LEU A 144 2.51 4.43 -7.99
N THR A 145 2.38 5.75 -7.96
CA THR A 145 2.38 6.57 -9.18
C THR A 145 3.78 6.84 -9.72
N ALA A 146 4.81 6.75 -8.89
CA ALA A 146 6.20 7.01 -9.25
C ALA A 146 7.01 5.73 -9.48
N ASP A 147 6.41 4.55 -9.32
CA ASP A 147 7.08 3.25 -9.43
C ASP A 147 8.35 3.15 -8.57
N GLU A 148 8.29 3.70 -7.35
CA GLU A 148 9.44 3.75 -6.44
C GLU A 148 9.13 2.99 -5.16
N VAL A 149 10.07 2.16 -4.73
CA VAL A 149 10.02 1.45 -3.45
C VAL A 149 11.17 1.92 -2.58
N ILE A 150 10.84 2.39 -1.37
CA ILE A 150 11.82 2.78 -0.37
C ILE A 150 11.81 1.77 0.76
N CYS A 151 12.94 1.14 1.02
CA CYS A 151 13.13 0.28 2.19
C CYS A 151 13.38 1.16 3.42
N VAL A 152 12.63 0.90 4.47
CA VAL A 152 12.71 1.68 5.71
C VAL A 152 13.35 0.88 6.84
#